data_24435bf619c29cb822056bcff942af63
#
_entry.id   24435bf619c29cb822056bcff942af63
#
_cell.length_a   1.000
_cell.length_b   1.000
_cell.length_c   1.000
_cell.angle_alpha   90.00
_cell.angle_beta   90.00
_cell.angle_gamma   90.00
#
_symmetry.space_group_name_H-M   'P 1'
#
loop_
_entity.id
_entity.type
_entity.pdbx_description
1 polymer ?
#
loop_
_entity_poly.entity_id
_entity_poly.type
_entity_poly.pdbx_seq_one_letter_code
_entity_poly.pdbx_strand_id
1 'polypeptide(L)'
;DDNGETIIGASVVVKGNNSIGTISDIDGNFVLTVPNEKSVLVVSFVGMEPQEVKASSKGTIKVVLKDDTQLLDEVVVVGYGQQKKASVVGAITQTSGKTLERSGVSNLGAALTGNLPGVITSSSTGMPGAEDPKIIIRTQSSWNNSEPLVLVDGIEREMSSVDISSVENISVLKDASATAVYGVKGANGVILITTKRGKEGKANVQIKANMTAKVVSKLPEKYDAYDTFYLMNNSIEREACLNPAGWANYTPAAIIDKYRHPANAEEWDRYPNVDWEDELFKKVAMSYNTSVNVSGGTKVVNYFAAVDFVNEGDLFKSFENGRGYNSGFGYNRINVRSNLDLSLIHISEPTRLRRIS
;
A
#
# COMPACT_ATOMS: atom_id res chain seq x y z
N ASP A 1 9.54 31.63 21.43
CA ASP A 1 10.18 30.34 21.22
C ASP A 1 11.38 30.12 22.14
N ASP A 2 12.03 28.97 22.02
CA ASP A 2 13.24 28.64 22.79
C ASP A 2 14.44 29.53 22.42
N ASN A 3 14.44 30.19 21.27
CA ASN A 3 15.49 31.11 20.83
C ASN A 3 15.28 32.55 21.33
N GLY A 4 14.14 32.80 22.00
CA GLY A 4 13.77 34.10 22.52
C GLY A 4 13.08 35.02 21.51
N GLU A 5 12.69 34.47 20.33
CA GLU A 5 11.91 35.22 19.34
C GLU A 5 10.42 35.22 19.70
N THR A 6 9.72 36.31 19.38
CA THR A 6 8.29 36.45 19.61
C THR A 6 7.51 35.68 18.55
N ILE A 7 6.47 34.94 18.96
CA ILE A 7 5.63 34.17 18.07
C ILE A 7 4.34 34.94 17.75
N ILE A 8 4.20 35.36 16.51
CA ILE A 8 3.05 36.12 16.00
C ILE A 8 1.95 35.12 15.56
N GLY A 9 0.70 35.34 16.00
CA GLY A 9 -0.43 34.52 15.56
C GLY A 9 -0.58 33.18 16.29
N ALA A 10 0.12 32.97 17.41
CA ALA A 10 -0.11 31.80 18.25
C ALA A 10 -1.54 31.80 18.78
N SER A 11 -2.21 30.66 18.68
CA SER A 11 -3.59 30.47 19.18
C SER A 11 -3.59 30.17 20.67
N VAL A 12 -4.36 30.93 21.45
CA VAL A 12 -4.55 30.74 22.88
C VAL A 12 -6.01 30.49 23.15
N VAL A 13 -6.38 29.28 23.58
CA VAL A 13 -7.76 28.89 23.85
C VAL A 13 -7.93 28.30 25.23
N VAL A 14 -9.12 28.40 25.80
CA VAL A 14 -9.44 27.77 27.10
C VAL A 14 -9.68 26.28 26.89
N LYS A 15 -8.98 25.42 27.63
CA LYS A 15 -9.14 23.97 27.59
C LYS A 15 -10.58 23.57 27.86
N GLY A 16 -11.20 22.87 26.92
CA GLY A 16 -12.59 22.42 27.01
C GLY A 16 -13.63 23.41 26.50
N ASN A 17 -13.23 24.64 26.13
CA ASN A 17 -14.12 25.62 25.50
C ASN A 17 -13.39 26.41 24.40
N ASN A 18 -13.44 25.90 23.20
CA ASN A 18 -12.78 26.51 22.05
C ASN A 18 -13.41 27.84 21.56
N SER A 19 -14.55 28.21 22.10
CA SER A 19 -15.21 29.48 21.77
C SER A 19 -14.59 30.68 22.52
N ILE A 20 -13.76 30.42 23.54
CA ILE A 20 -13.04 31.44 24.29
C ILE A 20 -11.57 31.33 23.96
N GLY A 21 -11.08 32.21 23.09
CA GLY A 21 -9.71 32.22 22.63
C GLY A 21 -9.30 33.56 22.05
N THR A 22 -8.01 33.72 21.86
CA THR A 22 -7.36 34.88 21.22
C THR A 22 -6.11 34.40 20.45
N ILE A 23 -5.50 35.32 19.72
CA ILE A 23 -4.21 35.11 19.04
C ILE A 23 -3.18 36.12 19.56
N SER A 24 -1.90 35.76 19.50
CA SER A 24 -0.82 36.67 19.85
C SER A 24 -0.62 37.75 18.77
N ASP A 25 -0.26 38.96 19.22
CA ASP A 25 0.06 40.11 18.37
C ASP A 25 1.48 40.04 17.78
N ILE A 26 1.89 41.13 17.10
CA ILE A 26 3.23 41.25 16.49
C ILE A 26 4.40 41.24 17.50
N ASP A 27 4.12 41.57 18.75
CA ASP A 27 5.09 41.55 19.84
C ASP A 27 5.04 40.27 20.66
N GLY A 28 4.20 39.30 20.22
CA GLY A 28 3.96 38.03 20.92
C GLY A 28 3.10 38.13 22.16
N ASN A 29 2.41 39.23 22.38
CA ASN A 29 1.53 39.44 23.54
C ASN A 29 0.12 38.98 23.22
N PHE A 30 -0.60 38.52 24.24
CA PHE A 30 -2.03 38.17 24.14
C PHE A 30 -2.80 38.61 25.38
N VAL A 31 -4.06 38.94 25.20
CA VAL A 31 -4.99 39.23 26.28
C VAL A 31 -6.21 38.38 26.12
N LEU A 32 -6.58 37.62 27.15
CA LEU A 32 -7.76 36.75 27.14
C LEU A 32 -8.55 36.86 28.43
N THR A 33 -9.84 37.10 28.31
CA THR A 33 -10.77 37.07 29.46
C THR A 33 -11.22 35.64 29.68
N VAL A 34 -10.93 35.09 30.85
CA VAL A 34 -11.26 33.72 31.23
C VAL A 34 -12.38 33.66 32.26
N PRO A 35 -13.21 32.61 32.25
CA PRO A 35 -14.37 32.50 33.17
C PRO A 35 -13.98 32.38 34.65
N ASN A 36 -12.82 31.79 34.95
CA ASN A 36 -12.31 31.68 36.32
C ASN A 36 -10.77 31.54 36.33
N GLU A 37 -10.15 31.83 37.49
CA GLU A 37 -8.71 31.76 37.70
C GLU A 37 -8.10 30.34 37.64
N LYS A 38 -8.95 29.30 37.65
CA LYS A 38 -8.51 27.90 37.54
C LYS A 38 -8.55 27.39 36.11
N SER A 39 -8.94 28.22 35.14
CA SER A 39 -8.96 27.85 33.73
C SER A 39 -7.57 27.51 33.25
N VAL A 40 -7.45 26.44 32.45
CA VAL A 40 -6.21 26.07 31.79
C VAL A 40 -6.27 26.61 30.35
N LEU A 41 -5.23 27.33 29.96
CA LEU A 41 -5.06 27.82 28.61
C LEU A 41 -4.21 26.83 27.81
N VAL A 42 -4.61 26.55 26.60
CA VAL A 42 -3.82 25.78 25.61
C VAL A 42 -3.27 26.78 24.61
N VAL A 43 -1.97 26.92 24.59
CA VAL A 43 -1.26 27.78 23.63
C VAL A 43 -0.65 26.89 22.55
N SER A 44 -0.99 27.16 21.29
CA SER A 44 -0.52 26.36 20.16
C SER A 44 -0.12 27.25 18.97
N PHE A 45 0.88 26.81 18.23
CA PHE A 45 1.31 27.40 16.98
C PHE A 45 1.72 26.31 15.99
N VAL A 46 1.61 26.59 14.71
CA VAL A 46 1.97 25.62 13.66
C VAL A 46 3.45 25.29 13.73
N GLY A 47 3.79 24.02 13.90
CA GLY A 47 5.18 23.57 14.01
C GLY A 47 5.77 23.61 15.42
N MET A 48 4.95 23.87 16.45
CA MET A 48 5.39 23.90 17.85
C MET A 48 4.52 23.01 18.73
N GLU A 49 5.12 22.47 19.80
CA GLU A 49 4.38 21.65 20.79
C GLU A 49 3.39 22.53 21.57
N PRO A 50 2.08 22.15 21.61
CA PRO A 50 1.11 22.86 22.40
C PRO A 50 1.45 22.82 23.88
N GLN A 51 1.42 23.98 24.54
CA GLN A 51 1.63 24.08 25.99
C GLN A 51 0.34 24.40 26.74
N GLU A 52 0.15 23.73 27.89
CA GLU A 52 -0.93 24.01 28.82
C GLU A 52 -0.42 24.89 29.99
N VAL A 53 -1.03 26.03 30.16
CA VAL A 53 -0.67 27.00 31.22
C VAL A 53 -1.91 27.38 32.02
N LYS A 54 -1.80 27.46 33.34
CA LYS A 54 -2.89 27.92 34.20
C LYS A 54 -3.06 29.43 34.07
N ALA A 55 -4.31 29.87 33.93
CA ALA A 55 -4.62 31.28 33.94
C ALA A 55 -4.25 31.88 35.31
N SER A 56 -3.78 33.13 35.29
CA SER A 56 -3.45 33.88 36.49
C SER A 56 -3.96 35.32 36.36
N SER A 57 -4.66 35.81 37.37
CA SER A 57 -5.08 37.22 37.45
C SER A 57 -4.00 38.14 37.97
N LYS A 58 -2.87 37.58 38.47
CA LYS A 58 -1.75 38.34 39.07
C LYS A 58 -0.52 38.19 38.21
N GLY A 59 -0.25 39.17 37.33
CA GLY A 59 0.96 39.27 36.54
C GLY A 59 0.90 38.70 35.12
N THR A 60 1.95 38.92 34.38
CA THR A 60 2.12 38.44 32.99
C THR A 60 2.51 36.97 32.97
N ILE A 61 1.83 36.17 32.19
CA ILE A 61 2.17 34.76 31.98
C ILE A 61 3.12 34.70 30.78
N LYS A 62 4.35 34.25 30.97
CA LYS A 62 5.28 33.99 29.89
C LYS A 62 5.18 32.53 29.47
N VAL A 63 4.85 32.28 28.22
CA VAL A 63 4.78 30.94 27.62
C VAL A 63 5.90 30.81 26.59
N VAL A 64 6.69 29.74 26.68
CA VAL A 64 7.77 29.47 25.73
C VAL A 64 7.36 28.19 25.00
N LEU A 65 6.98 28.28 23.72
CA LEU A 65 6.70 27.13 22.89
C LEU A 65 8.00 26.53 22.37
N LYS A 66 8.09 25.23 22.40
CA LYS A 66 9.20 24.47 21.83
C LYS A 66 8.84 24.02 20.43
N ASP A 67 9.86 23.98 19.56
CA ASP A 67 9.65 23.38 18.24
C ASP A 67 9.15 21.96 18.40
N ASP A 68 8.06 21.65 17.69
CA ASP A 68 7.57 20.27 17.59
C ASP A 68 8.56 19.48 16.74
N THR A 69 9.62 18.97 17.39
CA THR A 69 10.60 18.08 16.77
C THR A 69 9.99 16.74 16.34
N GLN A 70 8.71 16.52 16.62
CA GLN A 70 7.91 15.42 16.05
C GLN A 70 7.28 15.76 14.68
N LEU A 71 7.48 16.92 14.09
CA LEU A 71 7.49 17.03 12.65
C LEU A 71 8.60 16.08 12.17
N LEU A 72 8.20 14.84 11.95
CA LEU A 72 9.02 13.80 11.35
C LEU A 72 9.74 14.45 10.17
N ASP A 73 11.03 14.77 10.36
CA ASP A 73 11.92 15.02 9.24
C ASP A 73 11.70 13.82 8.32
N GLU A 74 10.88 13.97 7.27
CA GLU A 74 10.67 12.90 6.30
C GLU A 74 12.04 12.55 5.73
N VAL A 75 12.60 11.49 6.28
CA VAL A 75 13.90 10.98 5.88
C VAL A 75 13.67 10.09 4.68
N VAL A 76 14.32 10.40 3.59
CA VAL A 76 14.29 9.61 2.36
C VAL A 76 15.54 8.74 2.30
N VAL A 77 15.38 7.46 2.05
CA VAL A 77 16.51 6.57 1.78
C VAL A 77 17.01 6.86 0.37
N VAL A 78 18.25 7.28 0.25
CA VAL A 78 18.91 7.62 -1.01
C VAL A 78 20.19 6.81 -1.13
N GLY A 79 20.23 5.88 -2.08
CA GLY A 79 21.39 4.99 -2.22
C GLY A 79 21.63 4.17 -0.96
N TYR A 80 22.82 4.28 -0.37
CA TYR A 80 23.21 3.59 0.86
C TYR A 80 23.06 4.46 2.11
N GLY A 81 22.43 5.64 2.01
CA GLY A 81 22.28 6.60 3.11
C GLY A 81 20.86 7.11 3.29
N GLN A 82 20.65 7.80 4.39
CA GLN A 82 19.41 8.52 4.67
C GLN A 82 19.67 10.02 4.55
N GLN A 83 18.81 10.74 3.84
CA GLN A 83 18.85 12.20 3.71
C GLN A 83 17.49 12.80 4.05
N LYS A 84 17.49 14.03 4.58
CA LYS A 84 16.24 14.76 4.77
C LYS A 84 15.59 15.01 3.40
N LYS A 85 14.29 14.79 3.28
CA LYS A 85 13.53 14.98 2.02
C LYS A 85 13.76 16.35 1.41
N ALA A 86 13.85 17.38 2.25
CA ALA A 86 14.17 18.76 1.83
C ALA A 86 15.55 18.93 1.18
N SER A 87 16.48 18.02 1.45
CA SER A 87 17.87 18.07 0.93
C SER A 87 18.07 17.22 -0.32
N VAL A 88 17.04 16.50 -0.78
CA VAL A 88 17.14 15.60 -1.92
C VAL A 88 16.87 16.38 -3.21
N VAL A 89 17.87 16.46 -4.06
CA VAL A 89 17.81 17.16 -5.36
C VAL A 89 17.18 16.32 -6.47
N GLY A 90 17.06 14.97 -6.28
CA GLY A 90 16.54 14.03 -7.27
C GLY A 90 15.02 13.88 -7.24
N ALA A 91 14.40 13.45 -8.36
CA ALA A 91 12.98 13.12 -8.42
C ALA A 91 12.69 11.79 -7.69
N ILE A 92 12.54 11.88 -6.38
CA ILE A 92 12.20 10.75 -5.51
C ILE A 92 10.73 10.87 -5.11
N THR A 93 9.99 9.77 -5.25
CA THR A 93 8.63 9.65 -4.74
C THR A 93 8.61 8.64 -3.61
N GLN A 94 7.95 8.99 -2.52
CA GLN A 94 7.89 8.14 -1.33
C GLN A 94 6.44 7.91 -0.90
N THR A 95 6.17 6.72 -0.36
CA THR A 95 4.91 6.38 0.29
C THR A 95 5.18 5.60 1.57
N SER A 96 4.31 5.75 2.56
CA SER A 96 4.44 5.03 3.82
C SER A 96 3.74 3.67 3.78
N GLY A 97 4.24 2.70 4.53
CA GLY A 97 3.57 1.41 4.71
C GLY A 97 2.13 1.56 5.19
N LYS A 98 1.83 2.54 6.05
CA LYS A 98 0.47 2.83 6.53
C LYS A 98 -0.50 3.22 5.41
N THR A 99 -0.02 3.93 4.40
CA THR A 99 -0.83 4.29 3.23
C THR A 99 -1.14 3.07 2.39
N LEU A 100 -0.15 2.19 2.20
CA LEU A 100 -0.29 0.96 1.43
C LEU A 100 -1.21 -0.06 2.13
N GLU A 101 -1.15 -0.17 3.45
CA GLU A 101 -2.04 -1.04 4.25
C GLU A 101 -3.53 -0.70 4.04
N ARG A 102 -3.87 0.55 3.72
CA ARG A 102 -5.25 0.99 3.46
C ARG A 102 -5.82 0.51 2.13
N SER A 103 -5.01 0.06 1.21
CA SER A 103 -5.44 -0.39 -0.12
C SER A 103 -6.25 -1.70 -0.10
N GLY A 104 -6.21 -2.46 1.01
CA GLY A 104 -6.98 -3.70 1.17
C GLY A 104 -6.50 -4.87 0.32
N VAL A 105 -5.33 -4.74 -0.32
CA VAL A 105 -4.70 -5.78 -1.14
C VAL A 105 -3.60 -6.48 -0.34
N SER A 106 -3.35 -7.74 -0.63
CA SER A 106 -2.34 -8.57 0.03
C SER A 106 -0.97 -8.53 -0.66
N ASN A 107 -0.94 -8.14 -1.94
CA ASN A 107 0.30 -8.01 -2.71
C ASN A 107 0.83 -6.58 -2.67
N LEU A 108 2.13 -6.42 -2.33
CA LEU A 108 2.78 -5.12 -2.23
C LEU A 108 2.83 -4.39 -3.57
N GLY A 109 3.08 -5.08 -4.67
CA GLY A 109 3.09 -4.51 -6.01
C GLY A 109 1.73 -3.94 -6.40
N ALA A 110 0.65 -4.66 -6.10
CA ALA A 110 -0.72 -4.18 -6.32
C ALA A 110 -1.06 -2.97 -5.44
N ALA A 111 -0.54 -2.92 -4.20
CA ALA A 111 -0.73 -1.79 -3.30
C ALA A 111 -0.06 -0.50 -3.79
N LEU A 112 0.97 -0.58 -4.65
CA LEU A 112 1.61 0.60 -5.24
C LEU A 112 0.75 1.27 -6.31
N THR A 113 -0.24 0.56 -6.86
CA THR A 113 -1.12 1.07 -7.93
C THR A 113 -1.85 2.34 -7.46
N GLY A 114 -1.63 3.45 -8.17
CA GLY A 114 -2.25 4.73 -7.85
C GLY A 114 -1.67 5.47 -6.64
N ASN A 115 -0.79 4.85 -5.84
CA ASN A 115 -0.21 5.46 -4.64
C ASN A 115 1.14 6.17 -4.89
N LEU A 116 1.76 5.94 -6.05
CA LEU A 116 3.07 6.51 -6.39
C LEU A 116 3.01 7.22 -7.76
N PRO A 117 3.08 8.56 -7.81
CA PRO A 117 3.14 9.29 -9.06
C PRO A 117 4.33 8.88 -9.93
N GLY A 118 4.07 8.61 -11.23
CA GLY A 118 5.11 8.19 -12.20
C GLY A 118 5.52 6.73 -12.09
N VAL A 119 4.77 5.91 -11.36
CA VAL A 119 4.85 4.45 -11.37
C VAL A 119 3.60 3.92 -12.05
N ILE A 120 3.80 3.13 -13.09
CA ILE A 120 2.74 2.46 -13.83
C ILE A 120 2.77 0.99 -13.44
N THR A 121 1.63 0.49 -13.01
CA THR A 121 1.47 -0.93 -12.67
C THR A 121 0.44 -1.55 -13.62
N SER A 122 0.75 -2.71 -14.14
CA SER A 122 -0.14 -3.48 -15.02
C SER A 122 -0.19 -4.92 -14.54
N SER A 123 -1.36 -5.37 -14.08
CA SER A 123 -1.61 -6.76 -13.75
C SER A 123 -2.30 -7.46 -14.92
N SER A 124 -1.78 -8.60 -15.32
CA SER A 124 -2.32 -9.41 -16.41
C SER A 124 -3.24 -10.53 -15.93
N THR A 125 -3.22 -10.81 -14.63
CA THR A 125 -4.01 -11.90 -14.02
C THR A 125 -4.49 -11.48 -12.63
N GLY A 126 -5.63 -12.00 -12.22
CA GLY A 126 -6.14 -11.90 -10.86
C GLY A 126 -6.07 -13.23 -10.09
N MET A 127 -5.23 -14.16 -10.56
CA MET A 127 -5.08 -15.47 -9.90
C MET A 127 -4.40 -15.31 -8.54
N PRO A 128 -4.91 -15.97 -7.50
CA PRO A 128 -4.29 -15.96 -6.17
C PRO A 128 -2.81 -16.38 -6.24
N GLY A 129 -1.95 -15.56 -5.63
CA GLY A 129 -0.50 -15.81 -5.60
C GLY A 129 0.27 -15.52 -6.89
N ALA A 130 -0.41 -15.19 -7.99
CA ALA A 130 0.20 -14.82 -9.27
C ALA A 130 -0.14 -13.37 -9.67
N GLU A 131 -0.59 -12.57 -8.72
CA GLU A 131 -1.00 -11.17 -8.91
C GLU A 131 0.18 -10.18 -8.92
N ASP A 132 1.40 -10.62 -9.26
CA ASP A 132 2.54 -9.70 -9.32
C ASP A 132 2.40 -8.77 -10.53
N PRO A 133 2.09 -7.49 -10.31
CA PRO A 133 1.94 -6.56 -11.40
C PRO A 133 3.31 -6.24 -12.01
N LYS A 134 3.36 -6.14 -13.33
CA LYS A 134 4.51 -5.53 -14.01
C LYS A 134 4.58 -4.06 -13.62
N ILE A 135 5.73 -3.65 -13.09
CA ILE A 135 5.97 -2.27 -12.65
C ILE A 135 6.88 -1.58 -13.65
N ILE A 136 6.47 -0.40 -14.09
CA ILE A 136 7.24 0.44 -15.01
C ILE A 136 7.37 1.83 -14.37
N ILE A 137 8.61 2.34 -14.29
CA ILE A 137 8.88 3.68 -13.80
C ILE A 137 9.03 4.61 -15.01
N ARG A 138 8.16 5.64 -15.10
CA ARG A 138 8.04 6.62 -16.19
C ARG A 138 7.63 5.99 -17.53
N THR A 139 8.51 5.30 -18.22
CA THR A 139 8.25 4.70 -19.54
C THR A 139 9.03 3.39 -19.69
N GLN A 140 8.61 2.58 -20.65
CA GLN A 140 9.37 1.41 -21.06
C GLN A 140 10.62 1.84 -21.82
N SER A 141 11.79 1.63 -21.24
CA SER A 141 13.07 2.07 -21.79
C SER A 141 13.74 1.05 -22.71
N SER A 142 13.33 -0.22 -22.65
CA SER A 142 13.91 -1.31 -23.40
C SER A 142 12.86 -2.31 -23.86
N TRP A 143 13.11 -2.96 -24.99
CA TRP A 143 12.28 -4.06 -25.51
C TRP A 143 12.46 -5.37 -24.71
N ASN A 144 13.64 -5.59 -24.12
CA ASN A 144 13.97 -6.86 -23.50
C ASN A 144 13.61 -6.90 -22.00
N ASN A 145 13.92 -5.84 -21.25
CA ASN A 145 13.59 -5.75 -19.84
C ASN A 145 13.40 -4.28 -19.44
N SER A 146 12.27 -3.98 -18.84
CA SER A 146 11.91 -2.65 -18.34
C SER A 146 11.57 -2.68 -16.86
N GLU A 147 11.85 -3.78 -16.17
CA GLU A 147 11.58 -3.91 -14.74
C GLU A 147 12.56 -3.07 -13.92
N PRO A 148 12.08 -2.36 -12.89
CA PRO A 148 12.94 -1.63 -11.98
C PRO A 148 13.70 -2.59 -11.05
N LEU A 149 14.84 -2.14 -10.55
CA LEU A 149 15.57 -2.84 -9.49
C LEU A 149 14.80 -2.68 -8.17
N VAL A 150 14.46 -3.79 -7.53
CA VAL A 150 13.80 -3.80 -6.22
C VAL A 150 14.81 -4.19 -5.15
N LEU A 151 14.96 -3.31 -4.15
CA LEU A 151 15.84 -3.52 -3.01
C LEU A 151 15.04 -3.48 -1.71
N VAL A 152 15.14 -4.54 -0.94
CA VAL A 152 14.55 -4.65 0.40
C VAL A 152 15.68 -4.55 1.42
N ASP A 153 15.69 -3.47 2.21
CA ASP A 153 16.78 -3.15 3.14
C ASP A 153 18.18 -3.21 2.49
N GLY A 154 18.26 -2.79 1.23
CA GLY A 154 19.51 -2.77 0.45
C GLY A 154 19.87 -4.07 -0.27
N ILE A 155 19.08 -5.13 -0.13
CA ILE A 155 19.27 -6.43 -0.78
C ILE A 155 18.25 -6.61 -1.90
N GLU A 156 18.71 -7.01 -3.09
CA GLU A 156 17.85 -7.32 -4.24
C GLU A 156 16.94 -8.52 -3.92
N ARG A 157 15.63 -8.28 -4.00
CA ARG A 157 14.58 -9.29 -3.73
C ARG A 157 13.34 -9.03 -4.56
N GLU A 158 12.55 -10.08 -4.77
CA GLU A 158 11.22 -9.96 -5.34
C GLU A 158 10.28 -9.23 -4.38
N MET A 159 9.44 -8.35 -4.92
CA MET A 159 8.50 -7.55 -4.13
C MET A 159 7.42 -8.41 -3.46
N SER A 160 7.00 -9.49 -4.13
CA SER A 160 6.04 -10.48 -3.62
C SER A 160 6.50 -11.17 -2.32
N SER A 161 7.82 -11.20 -2.07
CA SER A 161 8.39 -11.78 -0.84
C SER A 161 8.20 -10.94 0.41
N VAL A 162 7.70 -9.69 0.27
CA VAL A 162 7.56 -8.74 1.38
C VAL A 162 6.10 -8.53 1.71
N ASP A 163 5.73 -8.70 2.97
CA ASP A 163 4.39 -8.36 3.44
C ASP A 163 4.27 -6.86 3.71
N ILE A 164 3.11 -6.28 3.34
CA ILE A 164 2.83 -4.84 3.49
C ILE A 164 2.91 -4.41 4.96
N SER A 165 2.51 -5.27 5.89
CA SER A 165 2.51 -4.98 7.33
C SER A 165 3.91 -4.73 7.88
N SER A 166 4.95 -5.32 7.25
CA SER A 166 6.35 -5.20 7.63
C SER A 166 7.05 -3.98 7.00
N VAL A 167 6.39 -3.30 6.05
CA VAL A 167 6.97 -2.14 5.37
C VAL A 167 6.85 -0.88 6.24
N GLU A 168 7.93 -0.12 6.37
CA GLU A 168 7.93 1.21 6.97
C GLU A 168 7.68 2.28 5.91
N ASN A 169 8.49 2.27 4.84
CA ASN A 169 8.31 3.16 3.69
C ASN A 169 8.84 2.54 2.39
N ILE A 170 8.39 3.10 1.27
CA ILE A 170 8.88 2.78 -0.07
C ILE A 170 9.29 4.07 -0.74
N SER A 171 10.51 4.10 -1.25
CA SER A 171 11.07 5.20 -2.03
C SER A 171 11.34 4.75 -3.45
N VAL A 172 10.89 5.51 -4.44
CA VAL A 172 11.13 5.23 -5.86
C VAL A 172 12.06 6.28 -6.44
N LEU A 173 13.24 5.83 -6.86
CA LEU A 173 14.26 6.64 -7.51
C LEU A 173 14.02 6.60 -9.02
N LYS A 174 13.69 7.77 -9.60
CA LYS A 174 13.27 7.88 -11.00
C LYS A 174 14.34 8.48 -11.90
N ASP A 175 15.27 9.25 -11.34
CA ASP A 175 16.29 9.97 -12.09
C ASP A 175 17.60 9.21 -12.15
N ALA A 176 18.29 9.33 -13.26
CA ALA A 176 19.61 8.71 -13.46
C ALA A 176 20.65 9.15 -12.42
N SER A 177 20.59 10.40 -11.94
CA SER A 177 21.46 10.91 -10.87
C SER A 177 21.24 10.16 -9.54
N ALA A 178 19.98 9.87 -9.19
CA ALA A 178 19.62 9.14 -7.98
C ALA A 178 19.92 7.64 -8.10
N THR A 179 19.84 7.07 -9.32
CA THR A 179 20.06 5.63 -9.57
C THR A 179 21.50 5.29 -9.96
N ALA A 180 22.35 6.28 -10.19
CA ALA A 180 23.76 6.09 -10.62
C ALA A 180 24.57 5.16 -9.70
N VAL A 181 24.26 5.18 -8.40
CA VAL A 181 24.93 4.33 -7.38
C VAL A 181 24.70 2.83 -7.63
N TYR A 182 23.62 2.48 -8.33
CA TYR A 182 23.23 1.10 -8.62
C TYR A 182 23.70 0.63 -10.02
N GLY A 183 24.42 1.49 -10.74
CA GLY A 183 24.96 1.18 -12.07
C GLY A 183 23.91 0.80 -13.09
N VAL A 184 24.23 -0.14 -13.96
CA VAL A 184 23.35 -0.58 -15.07
C VAL A 184 22.01 -1.14 -14.59
N LYS A 185 21.98 -1.83 -13.45
CA LYS A 185 20.75 -2.37 -12.87
C LYS A 185 19.73 -1.29 -12.49
N GLY A 186 20.21 -0.07 -12.16
CA GLY A 186 19.36 1.07 -11.84
C GLY A 186 18.81 1.83 -13.05
N ALA A 187 19.11 1.43 -14.28
CA ALA A 187 18.74 2.16 -15.49
C ALA A 187 17.21 2.33 -15.67
N ASN A 188 16.42 1.35 -15.26
CA ASN A 188 14.96 1.35 -15.33
C ASN A 188 14.31 1.96 -14.08
N GLY A 189 15.09 2.57 -13.19
CA GLY A 189 14.65 3.06 -11.89
C GLY A 189 14.89 2.04 -10.78
N VAL A 190 14.81 2.52 -9.54
CA VAL A 190 15.05 1.69 -8.34
C VAL A 190 13.91 1.89 -7.34
N ILE A 191 13.40 0.80 -6.81
CA ILE A 191 12.42 0.78 -5.74
C ILE A 191 13.12 0.34 -4.46
N LEU A 192 13.18 1.23 -3.49
CA LEU A 192 13.76 0.97 -2.17
C LEU A 192 12.64 0.69 -1.18
N ILE A 193 12.60 -0.50 -0.65
CA ILE A 193 11.66 -0.90 0.39
C ILE A 193 12.42 -0.95 1.70
N THR A 194 12.02 -0.08 2.64
CA THR A 194 12.56 -0.09 4.00
C THR A 194 11.57 -0.78 4.92
N THR A 195 12.03 -1.78 5.65
CA THR A 195 11.19 -2.51 6.58
C THR A 195 11.22 -1.91 7.97
N LYS A 196 10.18 -2.18 8.75
CA LYS A 196 10.05 -1.72 10.13
C LYS A 196 11.19 -2.27 10.98
N ARG A 197 11.71 -1.43 11.86
CA ARG A 197 12.76 -1.77 12.82
C ARG A 197 12.28 -1.49 14.24
N GLY A 198 12.94 -2.10 15.21
CA GLY A 198 12.72 -1.80 16.62
C GLY A 198 13.18 -0.38 16.95
N LYS A 199 12.52 0.22 17.94
CA LYS A 199 12.91 1.50 18.53
C LYS A 199 13.10 1.33 20.02
N GLU A 200 13.95 2.16 20.63
CA GLU A 200 14.09 2.17 22.08
C GLU A 200 12.74 2.41 22.76
N GLY A 201 12.39 1.53 23.69
CA GLY A 201 11.13 1.61 24.43
C GLY A 201 10.60 0.24 24.84
N LYS A 202 9.42 0.26 25.45
CA LYS A 202 8.72 -0.96 25.88
C LYS A 202 8.32 -1.80 24.67
N ALA A 203 8.24 -3.11 24.87
CA ALA A 203 7.74 -4.04 23.87
C ALA A 203 6.32 -3.63 23.43
N ASN A 204 6.13 -3.44 22.13
CA ASN A 204 4.84 -3.14 21.50
C ASN A 204 4.44 -4.34 20.65
N VAL A 205 3.28 -4.92 20.96
CA VAL A 205 2.70 -6.02 20.19
C VAL A 205 1.53 -5.47 19.39
N GLN A 206 1.56 -5.66 18.09
CA GLN A 206 0.52 -5.23 17.17
C GLN A 206 -0.03 -6.45 16.42
N ILE A 207 -1.33 -6.67 16.56
CA ILE A 207 -2.04 -7.75 15.85
C ILE A 207 -3.01 -7.07 14.87
N LYS A 208 -2.98 -7.49 13.62
CA LYS A 208 -3.89 -7.05 12.56
C LYS A 208 -4.54 -8.25 11.91
N ALA A 209 -5.82 -8.15 11.65
CA ALA A 209 -6.56 -9.13 10.87
C ALA A 209 -7.44 -8.37 9.86
N ASN A 210 -7.22 -8.66 8.59
CA ASN A 210 -7.95 -8.07 7.49
C ASN A 210 -8.69 -9.17 6.74
N MET A 211 -9.91 -8.88 6.36
CA MET A 211 -10.73 -9.75 5.53
C MET A 211 -11.17 -8.95 4.30
N THR A 212 -10.92 -9.48 3.12
CA THR A 212 -11.22 -8.82 1.85
C THR A 212 -12.18 -9.69 1.05
N ALA A 213 -13.29 -9.11 0.62
CA ALA A 213 -14.22 -9.74 -0.32
C ALA A 213 -13.89 -9.26 -1.74
N LYS A 214 -13.46 -10.18 -2.60
CA LYS A 214 -13.21 -9.93 -4.02
C LYS A 214 -14.51 -10.22 -4.79
N VAL A 215 -14.99 -9.27 -5.56
CA VAL A 215 -16.17 -9.40 -6.42
C VAL A 215 -15.82 -8.98 -7.83
N VAL A 216 -16.46 -9.61 -8.82
CA VAL A 216 -16.32 -9.21 -10.22
C VAL A 216 -16.98 -7.83 -10.39
N SER A 217 -16.23 -6.83 -10.80
CA SER A 217 -16.74 -5.47 -10.93
C SER A 217 -17.60 -5.27 -12.17
N LYS A 218 -17.22 -5.88 -13.28
CA LYS A 218 -17.96 -5.83 -14.56
C LYS A 218 -17.57 -7.02 -15.42
N LEU A 219 -18.56 -7.69 -15.95
CA LEU A 219 -18.41 -8.67 -17.02
C LEU A 219 -18.94 -8.05 -18.32
N PRO A 220 -18.41 -8.42 -19.50
CA PRO A 220 -18.99 -7.99 -20.75
C PRO A 220 -20.44 -8.52 -20.88
N GLU A 221 -21.30 -7.71 -21.46
CA GLU A 221 -22.64 -8.17 -21.80
C GLU A 221 -22.56 -9.28 -22.87
N LYS A 222 -23.35 -10.29 -22.72
CA LYS A 222 -23.35 -11.47 -23.59
C LYS A 222 -24.79 -11.83 -23.99
N TYR A 223 -24.90 -12.43 -25.13
CA TYR A 223 -26.13 -13.06 -25.60
C TYR A 223 -26.13 -14.52 -25.19
N ASP A 224 -27.33 -15.12 -25.06
CA ASP A 224 -27.48 -16.55 -24.94
C ASP A 224 -27.06 -17.25 -26.24
N ALA A 225 -26.95 -18.59 -26.21
CA ALA A 225 -26.52 -19.35 -27.39
C ALA A 225 -27.46 -19.16 -28.56
N TYR A 226 -28.79 -19.14 -28.32
CA TYR A 226 -29.81 -18.94 -29.34
C TYR A 226 -29.62 -17.58 -30.04
N ASP A 227 -29.57 -16.50 -29.29
CA ASP A 227 -29.45 -15.16 -29.85
C ASP A 227 -28.09 -14.97 -30.54
N THR A 228 -27.01 -15.58 -30.00
CA THR A 228 -25.68 -15.57 -30.62
C THR A 228 -25.70 -16.19 -32.02
N PHE A 229 -26.23 -17.38 -32.16
CA PHE A 229 -26.31 -18.02 -33.49
C PHE A 229 -27.25 -17.29 -34.43
N TYR A 230 -28.37 -16.76 -33.93
CA TYR A 230 -29.28 -15.94 -34.73
C TYR A 230 -28.60 -14.70 -35.27
N LEU A 231 -27.86 -13.97 -34.45
CA LEU A 231 -27.10 -12.76 -34.83
C LEU A 231 -25.96 -13.10 -35.79
N MET A 232 -25.25 -14.22 -35.57
CA MET A 232 -24.23 -14.72 -36.51
C MET A 232 -24.81 -14.99 -37.89
N ASN A 233 -25.96 -15.70 -37.98
CA ASN A 233 -26.61 -15.94 -39.25
C ASN A 233 -27.01 -14.64 -39.95
N ASN A 234 -27.59 -13.70 -39.22
CA ASN A 234 -27.92 -12.38 -39.78
C ASN A 234 -26.67 -11.65 -40.33
N SER A 235 -25.53 -11.77 -39.65
CA SER A 235 -24.26 -11.21 -40.13
C SER A 235 -23.80 -11.89 -41.41
N ILE A 236 -23.83 -13.24 -41.44
CA ILE A 236 -23.46 -14.03 -42.62
C ILE A 236 -24.36 -13.69 -43.81
N GLU A 237 -25.67 -13.57 -43.62
CA GLU A 237 -26.62 -13.21 -44.67
C GLU A 237 -26.34 -11.83 -45.25
N ARG A 238 -26.02 -10.85 -44.41
CA ARG A 238 -25.68 -9.48 -44.82
C ARG A 238 -24.35 -9.39 -45.54
N GLU A 239 -23.37 -10.21 -45.15
CA GLU A 239 -22.03 -10.26 -45.74
C GLU A 239 -21.87 -11.25 -46.87
N ALA A 240 -22.91 -11.99 -47.21
CA ALA A 240 -22.89 -13.08 -48.22
C ALA A 240 -22.25 -12.66 -49.56
N CYS A 241 -22.48 -11.42 -49.98
CA CYS A 241 -21.89 -10.88 -51.22
C CYS A 241 -20.41 -10.59 -51.09
N LEU A 242 -19.91 -10.31 -49.87
CA LEU A 242 -18.54 -9.92 -49.61
C LEU A 242 -17.66 -11.09 -49.18
N ASN A 243 -18.23 -12.06 -48.48
CA ASN A 243 -17.50 -13.22 -47.98
C ASN A 243 -18.33 -14.51 -48.12
N PRO A 244 -18.38 -15.13 -49.33
CA PRO A 244 -19.12 -16.35 -49.56
C PRO A 244 -18.71 -17.53 -48.70
N ALA A 245 -17.46 -17.57 -48.24
CA ALA A 245 -16.97 -18.61 -47.35
C ALA A 245 -17.63 -18.58 -45.94
N GLY A 246 -18.22 -17.46 -45.55
CA GLY A 246 -18.98 -17.34 -44.30
C GLY A 246 -20.14 -18.30 -44.16
N TRP A 247 -20.74 -18.74 -45.30
CA TRP A 247 -21.85 -19.71 -45.30
C TRP A 247 -21.51 -21.08 -44.71
N ALA A 248 -20.21 -21.44 -44.65
CA ALA A 248 -19.80 -22.69 -43.98
C ALA A 248 -20.11 -22.67 -42.45
N ASN A 249 -20.27 -21.47 -41.87
CA ASN A 249 -20.57 -21.27 -40.46
C ASN A 249 -22.08 -21.00 -40.21
N TYR A 250 -22.90 -21.05 -41.25
CA TYR A 250 -24.35 -20.83 -41.12
C TYR A 250 -25.03 -21.98 -40.39
N THR A 251 -25.75 -21.67 -39.33
CA THR A 251 -26.46 -22.68 -38.52
C THR A 251 -27.94 -22.67 -38.89
N PRO A 252 -28.50 -23.82 -39.36
CA PRO A 252 -29.90 -23.91 -39.67
C PRO A 252 -30.83 -23.54 -38.51
N ALA A 253 -31.94 -22.84 -38.81
CA ALA A 253 -32.88 -22.34 -37.79
C ALA A 253 -33.42 -23.47 -36.89
N ALA A 254 -33.66 -24.67 -37.46
CA ALA A 254 -34.09 -25.85 -36.69
C ALA A 254 -33.04 -26.33 -35.66
N ILE A 255 -31.74 -26.05 -35.88
CA ILE A 255 -30.69 -26.35 -34.91
C ILE A 255 -30.62 -25.23 -33.88
N ILE A 256 -30.77 -23.97 -34.28
CA ILE A 256 -30.76 -22.80 -33.35
C ILE A 256 -31.92 -22.95 -32.36
N ASP A 257 -33.10 -23.41 -32.80
CA ASP A 257 -34.25 -23.56 -31.91
C ASP A 257 -34.01 -24.60 -30.81
N LYS A 258 -33.18 -25.61 -31.04
CA LYS A 258 -32.80 -26.61 -30.03
C LYS A 258 -32.03 -26.08 -28.86
N TYR A 259 -31.31 -24.97 -29.01
CA TYR A 259 -30.62 -24.29 -27.89
C TYR A 259 -31.61 -23.69 -26.90
N ARG A 260 -32.82 -23.34 -27.32
CA ARG A 260 -33.85 -22.77 -26.44
C ARG A 260 -34.96 -23.78 -26.09
N HIS A 261 -35.27 -24.71 -27.01
CA HIS A 261 -36.35 -25.72 -26.85
C HIS A 261 -35.82 -27.12 -27.11
N PRO A 262 -34.92 -27.67 -26.27
CA PRO A 262 -34.48 -29.06 -26.42
C PRO A 262 -35.63 -30.03 -26.15
N ALA A 263 -35.82 -31.06 -26.99
CA ALA A 263 -36.90 -32.02 -26.85
C ALA A 263 -36.63 -33.07 -25.75
N ASN A 264 -35.38 -33.34 -25.43
CA ASN A 264 -34.97 -34.33 -24.43
C ASN A 264 -33.61 -34.00 -23.83
N ALA A 265 -33.17 -34.77 -22.83
CA ALA A 265 -31.89 -34.56 -22.13
C ALA A 265 -30.67 -34.70 -23.06
N GLU A 266 -30.71 -35.60 -24.05
CA GLU A 266 -29.62 -35.75 -25.01
C GLU A 266 -29.47 -34.51 -25.91
N GLU A 267 -30.58 -33.90 -26.30
CA GLU A 267 -30.55 -32.64 -27.05
C GLU A 267 -30.05 -31.49 -26.17
N TRP A 268 -30.40 -31.45 -24.87
CA TRP A 268 -29.86 -30.46 -23.93
C TRP A 268 -28.35 -30.61 -23.83
N ASP A 269 -27.82 -31.79 -23.69
CA ASP A 269 -26.37 -32.01 -23.61
C ASP A 269 -25.63 -31.63 -24.90
N ARG A 270 -26.31 -31.80 -26.05
CA ARG A 270 -25.74 -31.52 -27.38
C ARG A 270 -25.84 -30.06 -27.79
N TYR A 271 -26.87 -29.34 -27.33
CA TYR A 271 -27.14 -27.94 -27.64
C TYR A 271 -27.31 -27.12 -26.35
N PRO A 272 -26.25 -27.01 -25.54
CA PRO A 272 -26.36 -26.38 -24.24
C PRO A 272 -26.51 -24.85 -24.37
N ASN A 273 -27.49 -24.29 -23.64
CA ASN A 273 -27.69 -22.87 -23.49
C ASN A 273 -27.34 -22.47 -22.03
N VAL A 274 -26.09 -22.64 -21.68
CA VAL A 274 -25.58 -22.49 -20.31
C VAL A 274 -24.85 -21.16 -20.17
N ASP A 275 -25.13 -20.44 -19.10
CA ASP A 275 -24.30 -19.31 -18.68
C ASP A 275 -23.01 -19.80 -17.99
N TRP A 276 -21.96 -19.96 -18.79
CA TRP A 276 -20.68 -20.45 -18.31
C TRP A 276 -20.00 -19.53 -17.26
N GLU A 277 -20.35 -18.24 -17.25
CA GLU A 277 -19.82 -17.35 -16.20
C GLU A 277 -20.48 -17.66 -14.86
N ASP A 278 -21.81 -17.83 -14.82
CA ASP A 278 -22.50 -18.23 -13.59
C ASP A 278 -22.11 -19.65 -13.14
N GLU A 279 -21.80 -20.54 -14.07
CA GLU A 279 -21.36 -21.90 -13.73
C GLU A 279 -19.92 -21.96 -13.22
N LEU A 280 -19.02 -21.16 -13.79
CA LEU A 280 -17.59 -21.23 -13.48
C LEU A 280 -17.17 -20.28 -12.35
N PHE A 281 -17.83 -19.13 -12.19
CA PHE A 281 -17.43 -18.13 -11.23
C PHE A 281 -18.27 -18.12 -9.95
N LYS A 282 -17.61 -17.85 -8.84
CA LYS A 282 -18.24 -17.47 -7.58
C LYS A 282 -18.60 -15.99 -7.63
N LYS A 283 -19.70 -15.60 -7.02
CA LYS A 283 -20.07 -14.18 -6.87
C LYS A 283 -19.10 -13.43 -5.97
N VAL A 284 -18.52 -14.10 -4.99
CA VAL A 284 -17.60 -13.53 -3.99
C VAL A 284 -16.50 -14.53 -3.68
N ALA A 285 -15.26 -14.08 -3.70
CA ALA A 285 -14.12 -14.80 -3.12
C ALA A 285 -13.61 -14.06 -1.90
N MET A 286 -13.27 -14.82 -0.85
CA MET A 286 -12.79 -14.26 0.41
C MET A 286 -11.27 -14.45 0.52
N SER A 287 -10.59 -13.41 1.00
CA SER A 287 -9.17 -13.44 1.31
C SER A 287 -8.95 -12.98 2.74
N TYR A 288 -8.02 -13.58 3.42
CA TYR A 288 -7.68 -13.28 4.82
C TYR A 288 -6.20 -12.93 4.92
N ASN A 289 -5.90 -11.83 5.61
CA ASN A 289 -4.53 -11.44 5.94
C ASN A 289 -4.45 -11.17 7.44
N THR A 290 -3.61 -11.93 8.14
CA THR A 290 -3.38 -11.77 9.58
C THR A 290 -1.90 -11.56 9.83
N SER A 291 -1.56 -10.51 10.57
CA SER A 291 -0.18 -10.21 10.95
C SER A 291 -0.05 -10.00 12.45
N VAL A 292 1.06 -10.50 12.99
CA VAL A 292 1.47 -10.28 14.38
C VAL A 292 2.87 -9.70 14.36
N ASN A 293 3.01 -8.47 14.85
CA ASN A 293 4.27 -7.76 14.89
C ASN A 293 4.64 -7.45 16.33
N VAL A 294 5.89 -7.70 16.69
CA VAL A 294 6.46 -7.37 18.00
C VAL A 294 7.68 -6.48 17.79
N SER A 295 7.70 -5.32 18.43
CA SER A 295 8.83 -4.39 18.33
C SER A 295 9.17 -3.81 19.68
N GLY A 296 10.43 -3.49 19.90
CA GLY A 296 10.90 -2.87 21.13
C GLY A 296 12.40 -2.71 21.11
N GLY A 297 12.96 -2.21 22.18
CA GLY A 297 14.40 -2.08 22.27
C GLY A 297 14.90 -1.40 23.52
N THR A 298 16.19 -1.47 23.65
CA THR A 298 17.01 -0.77 24.65
C THR A 298 18.05 0.05 23.92
N LYS A 299 18.86 0.82 24.66
CA LYS A 299 20.01 1.56 24.09
C LYS A 299 21.02 0.69 23.35
N VAL A 300 21.04 -0.61 23.65
CA VAL A 300 22.02 -1.57 23.09
C VAL A 300 21.41 -2.46 22.01
N VAL A 301 20.14 -2.83 22.14
CA VAL A 301 19.48 -3.82 21.27
C VAL A 301 18.10 -3.32 20.89
N ASN A 302 17.84 -3.16 19.60
CA ASN A 302 16.51 -2.94 19.08
C ASN A 302 16.08 -4.17 18.26
N TYR A 303 14.83 -4.56 18.41
CA TYR A 303 14.29 -5.74 17.74
C TYR A 303 12.93 -5.48 17.12
N PHE A 304 12.71 -6.11 15.99
CA PHE A 304 11.42 -6.20 15.32
C PHE A 304 11.24 -7.63 14.84
N ALA A 305 10.13 -8.25 15.16
CA ALA A 305 9.75 -9.56 14.67
C ALA A 305 8.32 -9.49 14.12
N ALA A 306 8.07 -10.11 12.98
CA ALA A 306 6.76 -10.18 12.34
C ALA A 306 6.47 -11.58 11.84
N VAL A 307 5.23 -12.01 11.99
CA VAL A 307 4.69 -13.24 11.40
C VAL A 307 3.40 -12.84 10.68
N ASP A 308 3.36 -13.09 9.38
CA ASP A 308 2.24 -12.75 8.52
C ASP A 308 1.70 -14.01 7.86
N PHE A 309 0.39 -14.17 7.89
CA PHE A 309 -0.34 -15.23 7.21
C PHE A 309 -1.32 -14.62 6.21
N VAL A 310 -1.20 -15.03 4.96
CA VAL A 310 -2.10 -14.63 3.87
C VAL A 310 -2.75 -15.87 3.30
N ASN A 311 -4.06 -15.84 3.21
CA ASN A 311 -4.86 -16.82 2.48
C ASN A 311 -5.67 -16.09 1.42
N GLU A 312 -5.50 -16.44 0.15
CA GLU A 312 -6.25 -15.87 -0.95
C GLU A 312 -7.14 -16.91 -1.60
N GLY A 313 -8.46 -16.61 -1.64
CA GLY A 313 -9.44 -17.40 -2.34
C GLY A 313 -9.58 -16.99 -3.79
N ASP A 314 -9.95 -17.94 -4.62
CA ASP A 314 -10.20 -17.77 -6.04
C ASP A 314 -11.68 -17.50 -6.33
N LEU A 315 -11.92 -16.70 -7.38
CA LEU A 315 -13.27 -16.48 -7.92
C LEU A 315 -13.80 -17.68 -8.71
N PHE A 316 -12.94 -18.58 -9.20
CA PHE A 316 -13.41 -19.80 -9.84
C PHE A 316 -14.04 -20.76 -8.85
N LYS A 317 -15.13 -21.40 -9.26
CA LYS A 317 -15.71 -22.52 -8.52
C LYS A 317 -14.76 -23.72 -8.58
N SER A 318 -14.73 -24.48 -7.52
CA SER A 318 -13.95 -25.71 -7.44
C SER A 318 -14.82 -26.89 -7.87
N PHE A 319 -14.34 -27.66 -8.82
CA PHE A 319 -15.00 -28.86 -9.32
C PHE A 319 -14.18 -30.10 -8.99
N GLU A 320 -14.83 -31.11 -8.47
CA GLU A 320 -14.22 -32.42 -8.25
C GLU A 320 -14.14 -33.18 -9.57
N ASN A 321 -12.98 -33.75 -9.86
CA ASN A 321 -12.74 -34.50 -11.08
C ASN A 321 -12.94 -36.03 -10.93
N GLY A 322 -13.42 -36.51 -9.80
CA GLY A 322 -13.57 -37.92 -9.47
C GLY A 322 -12.27 -38.69 -9.26
N ARG A 323 -11.09 -38.00 -9.26
CA ARG A 323 -9.75 -38.60 -9.09
C ARG A 323 -9.06 -38.16 -7.80
N GLY A 324 -9.81 -37.56 -6.87
CA GLY A 324 -9.29 -37.16 -5.56
C GLY A 324 -8.61 -35.78 -5.51
N TYR A 325 -8.70 -35.00 -6.58
CA TYR A 325 -8.31 -33.59 -6.58
C TYR A 325 -9.38 -32.71 -7.23
N ASN A 326 -9.40 -31.46 -6.86
CA ASN A 326 -10.35 -30.47 -7.39
C ASN A 326 -9.62 -29.38 -8.18
N SER A 327 -10.36 -28.66 -9.02
CA SER A 327 -9.83 -27.61 -9.90
C SER A 327 -9.63 -26.25 -9.22
N GLY A 328 -9.93 -26.14 -7.92
CA GLY A 328 -9.86 -24.88 -7.20
C GLY A 328 -8.43 -24.39 -7.03
N PHE A 329 -8.21 -23.09 -7.26
CA PHE A 329 -6.98 -22.41 -6.91
C PHE A 329 -7.10 -21.85 -5.50
N GLY A 330 -6.00 -21.87 -4.77
CA GLY A 330 -5.88 -21.26 -3.46
C GLY A 330 -4.43 -20.93 -3.19
N TYR A 331 -4.18 -19.81 -2.57
CA TYR A 331 -2.83 -19.38 -2.22
C TYR A 331 -2.73 -19.15 -0.73
N ASN A 332 -1.73 -19.77 -0.13
CA ASN A 332 -1.38 -19.58 1.27
C ASN A 332 0.07 -19.16 1.37
N ARG A 333 0.34 -18.06 2.06
CA ARG A 333 1.69 -17.56 2.29
C ARG A 333 1.89 -17.31 3.77
N ILE A 334 3.01 -17.79 4.29
CA ILE A 334 3.49 -17.46 5.64
C ILE A 334 4.81 -16.74 5.50
N ASN A 335 4.88 -15.50 6.01
CA ASN A 335 6.11 -14.74 6.08
C ASN A 335 6.55 -14.63 7.53
N VAL A 336 7.84 -14.88 7.77
CA VAL A 336 8.48 -14.64 9.05
C VAL A 336 9.65 -13.69 8.83
N ARG A 337 9.66 -12.58 9.56
CA ARG A 337 10.73 -11.58 9.51
C ARG A 337 11.25 -11.28 10.90
N SER A 338 12.56 -11.15 11.01
CA SER A 338 13.21 -10.69 12.22
C SER A 338 14.32 -9.71 11.86
N ASN A 339 14.27 -8.51 12.45
CA ASN A 339 15.29 -7.49 12.35
C ASN A 339 15.86 -7.24 13.73
N LEU A 340 17.17 -7.32 13.87
CA LEU A 340 17.88 -7.11 15.12
C LEU A 340 19.01 -6.11 14.90
N ASP A 341 18.93 -4.97 15.58
CA ASP A 341 19.95 -3.94 15.53
C ASP A 341 20.73 -3.92 16.86
N LEU A 342 22.02 -4.16 16.80
CA LEU A 342 22.92 -4.21 17.96
C LEU A 342 23.88 -3.04 17.93
N SER A 343 23.86 -2.22 18.98
CA SER A 343 24.85 -1.13 19.16
C SER A 343 26.02 -1.63 20.00
N LEU A 344 27.09 -2.07 19.33
CA LEU A 344 28.29 -2.60 19.98
C LEU A 344 29.20 -1.50 20.53
N ILE A 345 28.98 -0.25 20.15
CA ILE A 345 29.80 0.92 20.59
C ILE A 345 29.69 1.14 22.09
N HIS A 346 28.55 0.76 22.70
CA HIS A 346 28.35 0.89 24.14
C HIS A 346 28.87 -0.31 24.95
N ILE A 347 29.32 -1.38 24.29
CA ILE A 347 29.83 -2.61 24.93
C ILE A 347 31.34 -2.55 25.08
N SER A 348 32.05 -1.88 24.17
CA SER A 348 33.49 -1.66 24.26
C SER A 348 33.77 -0.22 24.73
N GLU A 349 33.96 -0.02 26.05
CA GLU A 349 34.62 1.21 26.49
C GLU A 349 36.00 1.29 25.86
N PRO A 350 36.39 2.42 25.23
CA PRO A 350 37.75 2.60 24.78
C PRO A 350 38.66 2.56 26.03
N THR A 351 39.55 1.59 26.02
CA THR A 351 40.59 1.44 27.07
C THR A 351 41.21 2.81 27.32
N ARG A 352 40.99 3.38 28.49
CA ARG A 352 41.64 4.62 28.90
C ARG A 352 43.15 4.41 28.79
N LEU A 353 43.80 5.07 27.86
CA LEU A 353 45.23 5.21 27.84
C LEU A 353 45.65 5.83 29.17
N ARG A 354 46.13 5.00 30.10
CA ARG A 354 46.84 5.49 31.29
C ARG A 354 48.05 6.27 30.78
N ARG A 355 48.04 7.56 30.96
CA ARG A 355 49.25 8.36 30.87
C ARG A 355 50.23 7.78 31.88
N ILE A 356 51.33 7.20 31.39
CA ILE A 356 52.51 6.89 32.18
C ILE A 356 53.23 8.21 32.28
N SER A 357 53.28 8.77 33.51
CA SER A 357 54.13 9.90 33.90
C SER A 357 55.55 9.46 34.06
#